data_d4f341aec4a46bc341d6101ee47be518
#
_entry.id   d4f341aec4a46bc341d6101ee47be518
#
_cell.length_a   1.000
_cell.length_b   1.000
_cell.length_c   1.000
_cell.angle_alpha   90.00
_cell.angle_beta   90.00
_cell.angle_gamma   90.00
#
_symmetry.space_group_name_H-M   'P 1'
#
loop_
_entity.id
_entity.type
_entity.pdbx_description
1 polymer ?
#
loop_
_entity_poly.entity_id
_entity_poly.type
_entity_poly.pdbx_seq_one_letter_code
_entity_poly.pdbx_strand_id
1 'polypeptide(L)'
;MRRREFILLTGSAAMVSMSAAYAQQTAKLPIVGFLVPGTQSSHGAWVMAFVKRLSKLGWVDGRNVKIEYRWAAGDVRQITEFAAEFVQHKVDIIVTSA
;
A
#
# COMPACT_ATOMS: atom_id res chain seq x y z
N MET A 1 3.73 -22.94 -32.79
CA MET A 1 3.43 -22.41 -32.46
C MET A 1 3.56 -21.71 -32.23
N ARG A 2 3.91 -21.48 -31.85
CA ARG A 2 3.91 -20.86 -31.22
C ARG A 2 3.56 -20.17 -30.79
N ARG A 3 3.42 -19.72 -30.54
CA ARG A 3 3.15 -19.14 -29.66
C ARG A 3 2.32 -19.27 -29.09
N ARG A 4 1.87 -19.79 -29.26
CA ARG A 4 1.25 -19.92 -28.45
C ARG A 4 1.31 -20.71 -27.83
N GLU A 5 2.18 -21.28 -28.00
CA GLU A 5 2.40 -21.88 -27.31
C GLU A 5 3.16 -21.53 -26.72
N PHE A 6 3.55 -20.81 -26.69
CA PHE A 6 3.96 -20.28 -25.96
C PHE A 6 3.48 -20.19 -25.15
N ILE A 7 2.87 -20.17 -25.32
CA ILE A 7 2.28 -20.21 -24.28
C ILE A 7 1.81 -21.37 -23.81
N LEU A 8 1.92 -22.20 -24.16
CA LEU A 8 1.44 -23.23 -23.69
C LEU A 8 2.22 -24.19 -23.42
N LEU A 9 3.10 -24.38 -23.55
CA LEU A 9 3.67 -24.94 -23.29
C LEU A 9 4.22 -24.75 -22.87
N THR A 10 4.02 -24.73 -23.11
CA THR A 10 4.25 -24.12 -22.45
C THR A 10 3.73 -23.61 -21.56
N GLY A 11 2.84 -23.73 -21.42
CA GLY A 11 2.07 -23.02 -20.49
C GLY A 11 2.69 -22.88 -19.13
N SER A 12 3.27 -23.90 -18.64
CA SER A 12 3.91 -23.83 -17.33
C SER A 12 5.09 -22.87 -17.33
N ALA A 13 5.83 -22.79 -18.41
CA ALA A 13 6.95 -21.85 -18.50
C ALA A 13 6.45 -20.42 -18.41
N ALA A 14 5.34 -20.13 -19.10
CA ALA A 14 4.77 -18.79 -19.05
C ALA A 14 4.32 -18.44 -17.63
N MET A 15 3.74 -19.39 -16.92
CA MET A 15 3.28 -19.13 -15.54
C MET A 15 4.45 -18.89 -14.61
N VAL A 16 5.55 -19.60 -14.78
CA VAL A 16 6.74 -19.36 -13.96
C VAL A 16 7.27 -17.95 -14.18
N SER A 17 7.32 -17.50 -15.43
CA SER A 17 7.77 -16.14 -15.71
C SER A 17 6.88 -15.09 -15.06
N MET A 18 5.58 -15.28 -15.12
CA MET A 18 4.64 -14.35 -14.51
C MET A 18 4.82 -14.33 -12.99
N SER A 19 5.05 -15.48 -12.38
CA SER A 19 5.27 -15.55 -10.96
C SER A 19 6.52 -14.79 -10.55
N ALA A 20 7.59 -14.92 -11.31
CA ALA A 20 8.83 -14.21 -11.00
C ALA A 20 8.64 -12.70 -11.12
N ALA A 21 7.96 -12.24 -12.16
CA ALA A 21 7.71 -10.82 -12.34
C ALA A 21 6.83 -10.27 -11.21
N TYR A 22 5.82 -11.02 -10.84
CA TYR A 22 4.95 -10.60 -9.76
C TYR A 22 5.70 -10.56 -8.43
N ALA A 23 6.56 -11.54 -8.17
CA ALA A 23 7.34 -11.56 -6.95
C ALA A 23 8.28 -10.36 -6.87
N GLN A 24 8.87 -9.96 -8.00
CA GLN A 24 9.73 -8.79 -8.02
C GLN A 24 8.94 -7.52 -7.73
N GLN A 25 7.72 -7.43 -8.25
CA GLN A 25 6.87 -6.27 -7.96
C GLN A 25 6.47 -6.23 -6.51
N THR A 26 6.18 -7.39 -5.92
CA THR A 26 5.77 -7.43 -4.52
C THR A 26 6.93 -7.27 -3.56
N ALA A 27 8.18 -7.42 -4.05
CA ALA A 27 9.33 -7.06 -3.24
C ALA A 27 9.30 -5.58 -2.88
N LYS A 28 8.67 -4.77 -3.74
CA LYS A 28 8.33 -3.39 -3.40
C LYS A 28 6.89 -3.40 -2.95
N LEU A 29 6.68 -3.42 -1.66
CA LEU A 29 5.33 -3.44 -1.13
C LEU A 29 4.57 -2.20 -1.56
N PRO A 30 3.28 -2.32 -1.88
CA PRO A 30 2.46 -1.13 -2.03
C PRO A 30 2.45 -0.33 -0.74
N ILE A 31 2.45 0.98 -0.87
CA ILE A 31 2.54 1.88 0.27
C ILE A 31 1.24 2.63 0.41
N VAL A 32 0.66 2.55 1.60
CA VAL A 32 -0.54 3.30 1.97
C VAL A 32 -0.10 4.42 2.90
N GLY A 33 -0.32 5.66 2.52
CA GLY A 33 -0.04 6.80 3.37
C GLY A 33 -1.30 7.20 4.13
N PHE A 34 -1.22 7.15 5.45
CA PHE A 34 -2.32 7.53 6.33
C PHE A 34 -2.07 8.94 6.79
N LEU A 35 -2.84 9.88 6.25
CA LEU A 35 -2.75 11.28 6.63
C LEU A 35 -3.88 11.59 7.62
N VAL A 36 -3.54 11.64 8.88
CA VAL A 36 -4.52 11.81 9.94
C VAL A 36 -4.53 13.27 10.37
N PRO A 37 -5.67 13.96 10.28
CA PRO A 37 -5.71 15.37 10.63
C PRO A 37 -5.58 15.63 12.14
N GLY A 38 -5.78 14.63 12.96
CA GLY A 38 -5.68 14.76 14.40
C GLY A 38 -4.41 14.17 14.97
N THR A 39 -4.51 13.72 16.21
CA THR A 39 -3.41 13.10 16.94
C THR A 39 -3.66 11.62 17.11
N GLN A 40 -2.64 10.90 17.57
CA GLN A 40 -2.81 9.51 17.91
C GLN A 40 -3.86 9.33 19.00
N SER A 41 -3.93 10.27 19.97
CA SER A 41 -4.94 10.23 21.02
C SER A 41 -6.35 10.35 20.46
N SER A 42 -6.55 11.29 19.53
CA SER A 42 -7.90 11.58 19.04
C SER A 42 -8.37 10.60 17.99
N HIS A 43 -7.46 10.08 17.16
CA HIS A 43 -7.81 9.26 16.00
C HIS A 43 -7.21 7.86 16.01
N GLY A 44 -6.42 7.54 17.04
CA GLY A 44 -5.71 6.27 17.06
C GLY A 44 -6.62 5.06 16.97
N ALA A 45 -7.72 5.08 17.71
CA ALA A 45 -8.65 3.96 17.72
C ALA A 45 -9.27 3.74 16.33
N TRP A 46 -9.59 4.83 15.63
CA TRP A 46 -10.15 4.75 14.29
C TRP A 46 -9.11 4.18 13.32
N VAL A 47 -7.87 4.67 13.41
CA VAL A 47 -6.79 4.16 12.56
C VAL A 47 -6.55 2.69 12.81
N MET A 48 -6.53 2.28 14.08
CA MET A 48 -6.33 0.88 14.43
C MET A 48 -7.45 0.00 13.89
N ALA A 49 -8.69 0.49 13.95
CA ALA A 49 -9.83 -0.26 13.40
C ALA A 49 -9.69 -0.43 11.90
N PHE A 50 -9.23 0.60 11.21
CA PHE A 50 -9.02 0.53 9.77
C PHE A 50 -7.92 -0.48 9.43
N VAL A 51 -6.80 -0.44 10.13
CA VAL A 51 -5.69 -1.36 9.90
C VAL A 51 -6.12 -2.79 10.18
N LYS A 52 -6.89 -2.99 11.24
CA LYS A 52 -7.40 -4.31 11.58
C LYS A 52 -8.33 -4.82 10.49
N ARG A 53 -9.16 -3.95 9.94
CA ARG A 53 -10.05 -4.35 8.84
C ARG A 53 -9.25 -4.71 7.61
N LEU A 54 -8.23 -3.95 7.28
CA LEU A 54 -7.34 -4.29 6.16
C LEU A 54 -6.72 -5.66 6.35
N SER A 55 -6.28 -5.96 7.58
CA SER A 55 -5.69 -7.25 7.89
C SER A 55 -6.69 -8.38 7.64
N LYS A 56 -7.94 -8.19 8.03
CA LYS A 56 -8.98 -9.19 7.78
C LYS A 56 -9.24 -9.39 6.30
N LEU A 57 -8.99 -8.37 5.49
CA LEU A 57 -9.15 -8.46 4.05
C LEU A 57 -7.88 -8.99 3.37
N GLY A 58 -6.86 -9.33 4.13
CA GLY A 58 -5.65 -9.91 3.61
C GLY A 58 -4.48 -8.95 3.48
N TRP A 59 -4.65 -7.69 3.86
CA TRP A 59 -3.59 -6.68 3.75
C TRP A 59 -2.95 -6.47 5.11
N VAL A 60 -1.78 -7.04 5.31
CA VAL A 60 -1.09 -7.02 6.60
C VAL A 60 0.15 -6.14 6.48
N ASP A 61 0.20 -5.11 7.33
CA ASP A 61 1.30 -4.15 7.35
C ASP A 61 2.63 -4.87 7.59
N GLY A 62 3.61 -4.55 6.75
CA GLY A 62 4.93 -5.16 6.82
C GLY A 62 5.04 -6.48 6.09
N ARG A 63 3.94 -7.03 5.61
CA ARG A 63 3.91 -8.32 4.95
C ARG A 63 3.62 -8.19 3.46
N ASN A 64 2.50 -7.56 3.10
CA ASN A 64 2.15 -7.34 1.70
C ASN A 64 1.68 -5.93 1.44
N VAL A 65 1.79 -5.06 2.43
CA VAL A 65 1.51 -3.64 2.31
C VAL A 65 2.37 -2.92 3.34
N LYS A 66 2.77 -1.71 3.04
CA LYS A 66 3.47 -0.86 4.00
C LYS A 66 2.57 0.32 4.32
N ILE A 67 2.29 0.54 5.60
CA ILE A 67 1.45 1.64 6.03
C ILE A 67 2.32 2.69 6.70
N GLU A 68 2.27 3.91 6.18
CA GLU A 68 2.98 5.05 6.75
C GLU A 68 1.98 6.01 7.35
N TYR A 69 2.25 6.47 8.56
CA TYR A 69 1.35 7.32 9.29
C TYR A 69 1.92 8.71 9.41
N ARG A 70 1.06 9.72 9.27
CA ARG A 70 1.41 11.10 9.53
C ARG A 70 0.27 11.74 10.31
N TRP A 71 0.62 12.27 11.47
CA TRP A 71 -0.36 12.85 12.40
C TRP A 71 -0.20 14.36 12.36
N ALA A 72 -1.18 15.05 11.78
CA ALA A 72 -1.08 16.50 11.56
C ALA A 72 -1.44 17.33 12.80
N ALA A 73 -2.08 16.71 13.77
CA ALA A 73 -2.41 17.37 15.05
C ALA A 73 -3.22 18.66 14.87
N GLY A 74 -4.09 18.69 13.86
CA GLY A 74 -4.93 19.86 13.60
C GLY A 74 -4.24 20.99 12.85
N ASP A 75 -3.00 20.83 12.46
CA ASP A 75 -2.26 21.89 11.77
C ASP A 75 -2.40 21.73 10.26
N VAL A 76 -3.06 22.70 9.62
CA VAL A 76 -3.34 22.65 8.19
C VAL A 76 -2.04 22.65 7.38
N ARG A 77 -1.01 23.35 7.82
CA ARG A 77 0.28 23.36 7.13
C ARG A 77 0.92 22.00 7.16
N GLN A 78 0.81 21.29 8.28
CA GLN A 78 1.31 19.93 8.40
C GLN A 78 0.61 18.99 7.42
N ILE A 79 -0.69 19.16 7.24
CA ILE A 79 -1.45 18.35 6.30
C ILE A 79 -0.88 18.51 4.89
N THR A 80 -0.64 19.76 4.48
CA THR A 80 -0.09 20.04 3.16
C THR A 80 1.31 19.45 3.00
N GLU A 81 2.14 19.63 4.02
CA GLU A 81 3.51 19.11 3.99
C GLU A 81 3.56 17.60 3.92
N PHE A 82 2.73 16.93 4.73
CA PHE A 82 2.69 15.49 4.71
C PHE A 82 2.14 14.94 3.40
N ALA A 83 1.15 15.61 2.82
CA ALA A 83 0.65 15.19 1.52
C ALA A 83 1.74 15.29 0.46
N ALA A 84 2.50 16.38 0.47
CA ALA A 84 3.61 16.56 -0.45
C ALA A 84 4.69 15.48 -0.23
N GLU A 85 4.96 15.15 1.02
CA GLU A 85 5.92 14.11 1.36
C GLU A 85 5.49 12.76 0.82
N PHE A 86 4.21 12.43 0.97
CA PHE A 86 3.69 11.18 0.43
C PHE A 86 3.82 11.12 -1.10
N VAL A 87 3.57 12.24 -1.77
CA VAL A 87 3.74 12.29 -3.22
C VAL A 87 5.21 12.05 -3.59
N GLN A 88 6.14 12.67 -2.86
CA GLN A 88 7.56 12.47 -3.10
C GLN A 88 7.98 11.03 -2.87
N HIS A 89 7.42 10.38 -1.86
CA HIS A 89 7.72 8.99 -1.55
C HIS A 89 6.97 8.02 -2.45
N LYS A 90 6.15 8.55 -3.37
CA LYS A 90 5.42 7.74 -4.33
C LYS A 90 4.55 6.69 -3.66
N VAL A 91 3.85 7.09 -2.62
CA VAL A 91 2.88 6.18 -2.00
C VAL A 91 1.78 5.88 -3.01
N ASP A 92 1.23 4.69 -2.91
CA ASP A 92 0.24 4.24 -3.89
C ASP A 92 -1.14 4.79 -3.59
N ILE A 93 -1.48 4.96 -2.32
CA ILE A 93 -2.79 5.43 -1.89
C ILE A 93 -2.60 6.33 -0.68
N ILE A 94 -3.33 7.44 -0.64
CA ILE A 94 -3.39 8.28 0.53
C ILE A 94 -4.78 8.16 1.13
N VAL A 95 -4.84 7.78 2.39
CA VAL A 95 -6.09 7.66 3.14
C VAL A 95 -6.13 8.78 4.17
N THR A 96 -7.24 9.48 4.21
CA THR A 96 -7.42 10.56 5.17
C THR A 96 -8.86 10.56 5.67
N SER A 97 -9.07 11.18 6.82
CA SER A 97 -10.41 11.38 7.34
C SER A 97 -10.74 12.86 7.32
N ALA A 98 -12.00 13.15 7.29
CA ALA A 98 -12.47 14.54 7.32
C ALA A 98 -12.64 15.00 8.77
#